data_810967ae81f9267805d1a9fa0fe9561a
#
_entry.id   810967ae81f9267805d1a9fa0fe9561a
#
_cell.length_a   1.000
_cell.length_b   1.000
_cell.length_c   1.000
_cell.angle_alpha   90.00
_cell.angle_beta   90.00
_cell.angle_gamma   90.00
#
_symmetry.space_group_name_H-M   'P 1'
#
loop_
_entity.id
_entity.type
_entity.pdbx_description
1 polymer ?
#
loop_
_entity_poly.entity_id
_entity_poly.type
_entity_poly.pdbx_seq_one_letter_code
_entity_poly.pdbx_strand_id
1 'polypeptide(L)'
;GKHDTVGIDLVAMCANDILATGAEPLFFLDYVAVGKLDSGAMAKIVGGIGEGCRQSGCALIGGEMAEHPGVMDPDDYDLSGFCVGLVDRPRMLDPESVREGDVLIGLASSGLHSNGYSLARKVCVEGRSEEELREGREDLGGQSILEALLTPTRIYVKPVRTVMEEVPGGIRALAHITGGGITENLNRALPASVNAEVDLHLAHSARGALRLRSGESLGG
;
A
#
# COMPACT_ATOMS: atom_id res chain seq x y z
N GLY A 1 1.93 18.68 13.92
CA GLY A 1 2.09 17.81 12.77
C GLY A 1 0.74 17.29 12.26
N LYS A 2 0.75 16.71 11.07
CA LYS A 2 -0.42 16.02 10.52
C LYS A 2 -0.29 14.53 10.89
N HIS A 3 -1.12 14.07 11.81
CA HIS A 3 -1.06 12.70 12.36
C HIS A 3 -2.33 11.88 12.05
N ASP A 4 -3.30 12.49 11.38
CA ASP A 4 -4.64 11.91 11.13
C ASP A 4 -4.69 10.93 9.95
N THR A 5 -3.65 10.86 9.13
CA THR A 5 -3.60 10.01 7.94
C THR A 5 -2.66 8.83 8.04
N VAL A 6 -1.62 8.89 8.88
CA VAL A 6 -0.61 7.82 9.00
C VAL A 6 -1.20 6.48 9.46
N GLY A 7 -2.28 6.52 10.25
CA GLY A 7 -3.01 5.32 10.65
C GLY A 7 -3.71 4.63 9.46
N ILE A 8 -4.12 5.40 8.45
CA ILE A 8 -4.66 4.84 7.20
C ILE A 8 -3.56 4.08 6.45
N ASP A 9 -2.33 4.64 6.40
CA ASP A 9 -1.17 3.97 5.78
C ASP A 9 -0.88 2.64 6.45
N LEU A 10 -0.88 2.60 7.78
CA LEU A 10 -0.65 1.38 8.54
C LEU A 10 -1.64 0.28 8.16
N VAL A 11 -2.94 0.60 8.16
CA VAL A 11 -3.98 -0.38 7.80
C VAL A 11 -3.87 -0.77 6.33
N ALA A 12 -3.62 0.19 5.45
CA ALA A 12 -3.51 -0.05 4.01
C ALA A 12 -2.40 -1.04 3.66
N MET A 13 -1.22 -0.90 4.27
CA MET A 13 -0.11 -1.84 4.06
C MET A 13 -0.50 -3.27 4.38
N CYS A 14 -1.15 -3.48 5.53
CA CYS A 14 -1.56 -4.82 5.97
C CYS A 14 -2.76 -5.36 5.18
N ALA A 15 -3.80 -4.54 4.99
CA ALA A 15 -5.04 -4.97 4.34
C ALA A 15 -4.86 -5.24 2.84
N ASN A 16 -4.01 -4.48 2.14
CA ASN A 16 -3.69 -4.74 0.74
C ASN A 16 -2.85 -6.02 0.57
N ASP A 17 -1.99 -6.38 1.54
CA ASP A 17 -1.27 -7.64 1.53
C ASP A 17 -2.22 -8.84 1.73
N ILE A 18 -3.16 -8.72 2.65
CA ILE A 18 -4.22 -9.72 2.84
C ILE A 18 -5.02 -9.89 1.53
N LEU A 19 -5.42 -8.78 0.91
CA LEU A 19 -6.16 -8.80 -0.36
C LEU A 19 -5.38 -9.52 -1.47
N ALA A 20 -4.05 -9.39 -1.52
CA ALA A 20 -3.22 -10.03 -2.54
C ALA A 20 -3.31 -11.55 -2.54
N THR A 21 -3.71 -12.17 -1.43
CA THR A 21 -3.99 -13.61 -1.32
C THR A 21 -5.43 -13.99 -1.72
N GLY A 22 -6.28 -13.01 -2.02
CA GLY A 22 -7.72 -13.20 -2.23
C GLY A 22 -8.54 -13.20 -0.95
N ALA A 23 -7.91 -13.01 0.21
CA ALA A 23 -8.57 -13.02 1.51
C ALA A 23 -9.33 -11.72 1.79
N GLU A 24 -10.36 -11.84 2.61
CA GLU A 24 -11.11 -10.73 3.18
C GLU A 24 -10.49 -10.33 4.52
N PRO A 25 -10.05 -9.07 4.72
CA PRO A 25 -9.64 -8.58 6.02
C PRO A 25 -10.81 -8.63 7.00
N LEU A 26 -10.61 -9.26 8.16
CA LEU A 26 -11.65 -9.42 9.19
C LEU A 26 -11.45 -8.46 10.35
N PHE A 27 -10.25 -8.43 10.90
CA PHE A 27 -9.93 -7.57 12.02
C PHE A 27 -8.47 -7.12 12.00
N PHE A 28 -8.24 -6.03 12.72
CA PHE A 28 -6.97 -5.35 12.83
C PHE A 28 -6.62 -5.10 14.30
N LEU A 29 -5.34 -5.18 14.60
CA LEU A 29 -4.73 -4.82 15.86
C LEU A 29 -3.55 -3.90 15.58
N ASP A 30 -3.38 -2.86 16.40
CA ASP A 30 -2.26 -1.94 16.27
C ASP A 30 -1.35 -1.97 17.48
N TYR A 31 -0.11 -1.55 17.27
CA TYR A 31 0.86 -1.24 18.31
C TYR A 31 1.46 0.13 18.02
N VAL A 32 1.44 1.00 19.02
CA VAL A 32 2.01 2.34 18.92
C VAL A 32 3.13 2.50 19.94
N ALA A 33 4.37 2.62 19.46
CA ALA A 33 5.51 3.00 20.28
C ALA A 33 5.71 4.52 20.20
N VAL A 34 5.90 5.19 21.34
CA VAL A 34 6.12 6.65 21.39
C VAL A 34 7.30 6.99 22.28
N GLY A 35 8.05 8.06 21.97
CA GLY A 35 9.07 8.58 22.87
C GLY A 35 8.45 9.26 24.09
N LYS A 36 7.39 10.02 23.87
CA LYS A 36 6.56 10.66 24.91
C LYS A 36 5.10 10.66 24.48
N LEU A 37 4.23 10.32 25.40
CA LEU A 37 2.79 10.29 25.14
C LEU A 37 2.21 11.70 24.98
N ASP A 38 1.64 11.97 23.80
CA ASP A 38 0.75 13.09 23.53
C ASP A 38 -0.63 12.54 23.17
N SER A 39 -1.60 12.72 24.06
CA SER A 39 -2.95 12.20 23.88
C SER A 39 -3.67 12.78 22.67
N GLY A 40 -3.36 14.03 22.29
CA GLY A 40 -3.94 14.68 21.11
C GLY A 40 -3.43 14.09 19.79
N ALA A 41 -2.12 13.82 19.70
CA ALA A 41 -1.51 13.15 18.56
C ALA A 41 -2.01 11.69 18.47
N MET A 42 -2.06 10.98 19.61
CA MET A 42 -2.55 9.59 19.66
C MET A 42 -3.98 9.46 19.20
N ALA A 43 -4.88 10.33 19.64
CA ALA A 43 -6.27 10.31 19.20
C ALA A 43 -6.40 10.45 17.67
N LYS A 44 -5.53 11.25 17.03
CA LYS A 44 -5.50 11.41 15.57
C LYS A 44 -4.97 10.15 14.88
N ILE A 45 -3.87 9.57 15.41
CA ILE A 45 -3.28 8.34 14.86
C ILE A 45 -4.28 7.19 14.92
N VAL A 46 -4.86 6.94 16.10
CA VAL A 46 -5.87 5.87 16.30
C VAL A 46 -7.14 6.16 15.48
N GLY A 47 -7.54 7.43 15.35
CA GLY A 47 -8.62 7.84 14.46
C GLY A 47 -8.34 7.50 13.01
N GLY A 48 -7.10 7.70 12.53
CA GLY A 48 -6.64 7.29 11.21
C GLY A 48 -6.65 5.77 11.01
N ILE A 49 -6.26 4.99 12.04
CA ILE A 49 -6.34 3.53 12.02
C ILE A 49 -7.81 3.09 11.89
N GLY A 50 -8.71 3.65 12.70
CA GLY A 50 -10.15 3.38 12.62
C GLY A 50 -10.73 3.71 11.23
N GLU A 51 -10.31 4.82 10.62
CA GLU A 51 -10.72 5.18 9.26
C GLU A 51 -10.18 4.17 8.22
N GLY A 52 -8.92 3.76 8.32
CA GLY A 52 -8.35 2.72 7.46
C GLY A 52 -9.10 1.39 7.58
N CYS A 53 -9.46 0.98 8.80
CA CYS A 53 -10.29 -0.21 9.05
C CYS A 53 -11.68 -0.08 8.42
N ARG A 54 -12.33 1.09 8.53
CA ARG A 54 -13.61 1.36 7.88
C ARG A 54 -13.51 1.27 6.34
N GLN A 55 -12.44 1.76 5.76
CA GLN A 55 -12.19 1.69 4.31
C GLN A 55 -11.95 0.25 3.85
N SER A 56 -11.17 -0.53 4.57
CA SER A 56 -10.89 -1.94 4.26
C SER A 56 -12.05 -2.88 4.61
N GLY A 57 -12.99 -2.44 5.44
CA GLY A 57 -14.12 -3.25 5.88
C GLY A 57 -13.80 -4.20 7.02
N CYS A 58 -12.66 -4.05 7.70
CA CYS A 58 -12.30 -4.86 8.86
C CYS A 58 -12.61 -4.14 10.18
N ALA A 59 -12.66 -4.89 11.27
CA ALA A 59 -12.89 -4.36 12.61
C ALA A 59 -11.57 -4.03 13.30
N LEU A 60 -11.44 -2.82 13.86
CA LEU A 60 -10.40 -2.53 14.84
C LEU A 60 -10.83 -3.11 16.19
N ILE A 61 -10.21 -4.20 16.61
CA ILE A 61 -10.65 -4.95 17.81
C ILE A 61 -9.81 -4.67 19.07
N GLY A 62 -8.69 -3.96 18.91
CA GLY A 62 -7.82 -3.58 20.01
C GLY A 62 -6.45 -3.17 19.50
N GLY A 63 -5.58 -2.90 20.44
CA GLY A 63 -4.20 -2.52 20.21
C GLY A 63 -3.45 -2.34 21.53
N GLU A 64 -2.20 -1.94 21.43
CA GLU A 64 -1.36 -1.65 22.58
C GLU A 64 -0.54 -0.38 22.32
N MET A 65 -0.20 0.32 23.39
CA MET A 65 0.62 1.51 23.31
C MET A 65 1.72 1.45 24.39
N ALA A 66 2.94 1.78 24.02
CA ALA A 66 4.04 1.85 24.97
C ALA A 66 4.85 3.13 24.80
N GLU A 67 5.20 3.73 25.93
CA GLU A 67 6.12 4.86 26.01
C GLU A 67 7.55 4.34 26.23
N HIS A 68 8.50 4.85 25.44
CA HIS A 68 9.91 4.42 25.46
C HIS A 68 10.85 5.59 25.78
N PRO A 69 10.78 6.16 27.00
CA PRO A 69 11.61 7.30 27.37
C PRO A 69 13.10 6.91 27.38
N GLY A 70 13.93 7.77 26.78
CA GLY A 70 15.37 7.53 26.67
C GLY A 70 15.80 6.52 25.58
N VAL A 71 14.86 5.92 24.88
CA VAL A 71 15.10 5.03 23.72
C VAL A 71 14.65 5.69 22.43
N MET A 72 13.51 6.37 22.45
CA MET A 72 13.00 7.16 21.35
C MET A 72 13.03 8.65 21.69
N ASP A 73 13.21 9.51 20.69
CA ASP A 73 13.07 10.95 20.89
C ASP A 73 11.62 11.30 21.28
N PRO A 74 11.41 12.33 22.12
CA PRO A 74 10.07 12.64 22.64
C PRO A 74 8.98 12.87 21.57
N ASP A 75 9.38 13.36 20.38
CA ASP A 75 8.46 13.66 19.29
C ASP A 75 8.32 12.51 18.27
N ASP A 76 9.06 11.41 18.48
CA ASP A 76 9.04 10.26 17.62
C ASP A 76 7.97 9.25 18.03
N TYR A 77 7.44 8.58 17.04
CA TYR A 77 6.59 7.40 17.20
C TYR A 77 6.82 6.38 16.08
N ASP A 78 6.53 5.13 16.37
CA ASP A 78 6.53 4.03 15.42
C ASP A 78 5.21 3.26 15.51
N LEU A 79 4.74 2.79 14.35
CA LEU A 79 3.46 2.09 14.23
C LEU A 79 3.68 0.70 13.66
N SER A 80 3.12 -0.29 14.32
CA SER A 80 3.01 -1.65 13.79
C SER A 80 1.56 -2.09 13.71
N GLY A 81 1.22 -2.85 12.68
CA GLY A 81 -0.14 -3.33 12.46
C GLY A 81 -0.17 -4.84 12.23
N PHE A 82 -1.25 -5.47 12.67
CA PHE A 82 -1.52 -6.86 12.47
C PHE A 82 -2.94 -7.04 11.94
N CYS A 83 -3.06 -7.51 10.69
CA CYS A 83 -4.32 -7.75 10.03
C CYS A 83 -4.54 -9.26 9.86
N VAL A 84 -5.72 -9.72 10.22
CA VAL A 84 -6.15 -11.11 9.96
C VAL A 84 -7.24 -11.10 8.91
N GLY A 85 -7.07 -11.94 7.91
CA GLY A 85 -8.05 -12.16 6.86
C GLY A 85 -8.43 -13.63 6.73
N LEU A 86 -9.51 -13.88 6.02
CA LEU A 86 -9.99 -15.22 5.75
C LEU A 86 -10.31 -15.39 4.27
N VAL A 87 -10.00 -16.56 3.73
CA VAL A 87 -10.38 -16.97 2.38
C VAL A 87 -10.69 -18.47 2.38
N ASP A 88 -11.73 -18.86 1.67
CA ASP A 88 -11.96 -20.26 1.39
C ASP A 88 -10.85 -20.82 0.51
N ARG A 89 -10.26 -21.94 0.86
CA ARG A 89 -9.13 -22.52 0.15
C ARG A 89 -9.31 -22.61 -1.38
N PRO A 90 -10.48 -22.99 -1.92
CA PRO A 90 -10.69 -23.00 -3.37
C PRO A 90 -10.75 -21.61 -4.02
N ARG A 91 -10.91 -20.54 -3.22
CA ARG A 91 -11.00 -19.14 -3.69
C ARG A 91 -9.70 -18.38 -3.49
N MET A 92 -8.71 -18.99 -2.86
CA MET A 92 -7.39 -18.39 -2.69
C MET A 92 -6.77 -18.13 -4.05
N LEU A 93 -6.23 -16.92 -4.24
CA LEU A 93 -5.51 -16.60 -5.47
C LEU A 93 -4.21 -17.39 -5.55
N ASP A 94 -3.99 -18.01 -6.69
CA ASP A 94 -2.83 -18.87 -6.94
C ASP A 94 -2.08 -18.35 -8.18
N PRO A 95 -0.83 -17.88 -8.03
CA PRO A 95 0.01 -17.49 -9.16
C PRO A 95 0.08 -18.55 -10.28
N GLU A 96 0.06 -19.85 -9.94
CA GLU A 96 0.08 -20.93 -10.93
C GLU A 96 -1.16 -20.98 -11.84
N SER A 97 -2.21 -20.25 -11.48
CA SER A 97 -3.40 -20.10 -12.32
C SER A 97 -3.23 -19.10 -13.48
N VAL A 98 -2.21 -18.25 -13.42
CA VAL A 98 -1.92 -17.23 -14.44
C VAL A 98 -1.38 -17.86 -15.71
N ARG A 99 -1.82 -17.37 -16.87
CA ARG A 99 -1.54 -17.98 -18.19
C ARG A 99 -1.08 -16.94 -19.19
N GLU A 100 -0.41 -17.42 -20.23
CA GLU A 100 -0.15 -16.64 -21.42
C GLU A 100 -1.47 -16.07 -22.01
N GLY A 101 -1.45 -14.81 -22.41
CA GLY A 101 -2.62 -14.09 -22.92
C GLY A 101 -3.48 -13.41 -21.85
N ASP A 102 -3.25 -13.66 -20.56
CA ASP A 102 -3.88 -12.90 -19.50
C ASP A 102 -3.43 -11.42 -19.56
N VAL A 103 -4.29 -10.53 -19.09
CA VAL A 103 -4.08 -9.09 -19.14
C VAL A 103 -3.69 -8.57 -17.75
N LEU A 104 -2.63 -7.79 -17.68
CA LEU A 104 -2.25 -7.06 -16.49
C LEU A 104 -3.03 -5.73 -16.42
N ILE A 105 -3.69 -5.49 -15.31
CA ILE A 105 -4.39 -4.24 -15.03
C ILE A 105 -3.70 -3.54 -13.87
N GLY A 106 -3.13 -2.35 -14.13
CA GLY A 106 -2.56 -1.51 -13.08
C GLY A 106 -3.63 -0.68 -12.39
N LEU A 107 -3.67 -0.75 -11.07
CA LEU A 107 -4.48 0.15 -10.23
C LEU A 107 -3.60 1.31 -9.79
N ALA A 108 -4.01 2.54 -10.11
CA ALA A 108 -3.24 3.73 -9.81
C ALA A 108 -3.08 3.92 -8.29
N SER A 109 -1.87 4.32 -7.86
CA SER A 109 -1.60 4.77 -6.50
C SER A 109 -2.21 6.15 -6.22
N SER A 110 -2.26 6.55 -4.97
CA SER A 110 -2.57 7.92 -4.53
C SER A 110 -1.30 8.77 -4.31
N GLY A 111 -0.14 8.14 -4.28
CA GLY A 111 1.16 8.75 -3.99
C GLY A 111 2.23 7.69 -3.79
N LEU A 112 3.18 7.92 -2.90
CA LEU A 112 4.28 7.00 -2.60
C LEU A 112 3.85 5.72 -1.86
N HIS A 113 2.69 5.69 -1.23
CA HIS A 113 2.13 4.53 -0.54
C HIS A 113 3.08 3.88 0.47
N SER A 114 3.60 4.64 1.43
CA SER A 114 4.46 4.15 2.53
C SER A 114 5.78 3.49 2.10
N ASN A 115 6.15 3.54 0.82
CA ASN A 115 7.38 2.97 0.29
C ASN A 115 8.26 4.04 -0.37
N GLY A 116 9.59 3.88 -0.28
CA GLY A 116 10.54 4.78 -0.95
C GLY A 116 10.76 6.11 -0.25
N TYR A 117 10.29 6.31 0.98
CA TYR A 117 10.42 7.58 1.70
C TYR A 117 11.87 7.97 2.01
N SER A 118 12.79 7.03 2.18
CA SER A 118 14.21 7.33 2.36
C SER A 118 14.77 8.13 1.17
N LEU A 119 14.46 7.69 -0.06
CA LEU A 119 14.86 8.40 -1.27
C LEU A 119 14.06 9.70 -1.44
N ALA A 120 12.75 9.66 -1.23
CA ALA A 120 11.90 10.84 -1.37
C ALA A 120 12.31 11.96 -0.41
N ARG A 121 12.62 11.66 0.86
CA ARG A 121 13.15 12.64 1.81
C ARG A 121 14.47 13.24 1.32
N LYS A 122 15.38 12.40 0.86
CA LYS A 122 16.69 12.85 0.36
C LYS A 122 16.55 13.78 -0.86
N VAL A 123 15.65 13.47 -1.78
CA VAL A 123 15.52 14.23 -3.05
C VAL A 123 14.57 15.43 -2.90
N CYS A 124 13.49 15.27 -2.15
CA CYS A 124 12.41 16.27 -2.11
C CYS A 124 12.41 17.14 -0.85
N VAL A 125 13.06 16.72 0.25
CA VAL A 125 12.98 17.41 1.53
C VAL A 125 14.33 17.98 1.97
N GLU A 126 15.41 17.19 1.87
CA GLU A 126 16.72 17.63 2.31
C GLU A 126 17.17 18.92 1.62
N GLY A 127 17.67 19.88 2.40
CA GLY A 127 18.16 21.15 1.91
C GLY A 127 17.09 22.19 1.56
N ARG A 128 15.80 21.91 1.79
CA ARG A 128 14.70 22.86 1.61
C ARG A 128 14.21 23.42 2.94
N SER A 129 13.77 24.66 2.93
CA SER A 129 13.10 25.29 4.06
C SER A 129 11.67 24.76 4.22
N GLU A 130 11.09 24.96 5.41
CA GLU A 130 9.69 24.58 5.66
C GLU A 130 8.73 25.37 4.74
N GLU A 131 9.07 26.62 4.41
CA GLU A 131 8.29 27.47 3.51
C GLU A 131 8.25 26.89 2.09
N GLU A 132 9.41 26.52 1.54
CA GLU A 132 9.52 25.85 0.22
C GLU A 132 8.78 24.51 0.17
N LEU A 133 8.77 23.76 1.27
CA LEU A 133 8.07 22.48 1.36
C LEU A 133 6.55 22.63 1.42
N ARG A 134 6.04 23.80 1.84
CA ARG A 134 4.62 24.13 1.94
C ARG A 134 4.09 24.90 0.74
N GLU A 135 4.97 25.34 -0.15
CA GLU A 135 4.57 26.08 -1.36
C GLU A 135 3.88 25.13 -2.36
N GLY A 136 2.73 25.57 -2.88
CA GLY A 136 1.98 24.83 -3.89
C GLY A 136 2.74 24.81 -5.24
N ARG A 137 2.77 23.66 -5.90
CA ARG A 137 3.52 23.42 -7.12
C ARG A 137 2.61 23.00 -8.28
N GLU A 138 2.79 23.62 -9.44
CA GLU A 138 2.01 23.29 -10.64
C GLU A 138 2.23 21.83 -11.10
N ASP A 139 3.47 21.34 -11.02
CA ASP A 139 3.83 19.97 -11.38
C ASP A 139 3.24 18.89 -10.44
N LEU A 140 2.76 19.30 -9.27
CA LEU A 140 2.02 18.48 -8.32
C LEU A 140 0.51 18.79 -8.29
N GLY A 141 0.00 19.42 -9.34
CA GLY A 141 -1.43 19.78 -9.43
C GLY A 141 -1.87 20.81 -8.39
N GLY A 142 -0.97 21.68 -7.96
CA GLY A 142 -1.20 22.71 -6.95
C GLY A 142 -0.91 22.27 -5.51
N GLN A 143 -0.62 21.00 -5.27
CA GLN A 143 -0.21 20.50 -3.95
C GLN A 143 1.22 20.96 -3.60
N SER A 144 1.48 21.11 -2.33
CA SER A 144 2.84 21.25 -1.81
C SER A 144 3.56 19.89 -1.75
N ILE A 145 4.89 19.90 -1.62
CA ILE A 145 5.68 18.68 -1.42
C ILE A 145 5.20 17.91 -0.18
N LEU A 146 4.93 18.60 0.93
CA LEU A 146 4.45 17.97 2.16
C LEU A 146 3.07 17.33 1.97
N GLU A 147 2.14 17.99 1.28
CA GLU A 147 0.82 17.42 1.01
C GLU A 147 0.93 16.17 0.13
N ALA A 148 1.74 16.21 -0.92
CA ALA A 148 1.98 15.06 -1.79
C ALA A 148 2.60 13.88 -1.04
N LEU A 149 3.60 14.13 -0.19
CA LEU A 149 4.26 13.10 0.63
C LEU A 149 3.36 12.55 1.75
N LEU A 150 2.41 13.34 2.24
CA LEU A 150 1.46 12.95 3.30
C LEU A 150 0.12 12.44 2.75
N THR A 151 0.02 12.23 1.45
CA THR A 151 -1.17 11.61 0.84
C THR A 151 -1.26 10.15 1.28
N PRO A 152 -2.34 9.73 1.96
CA PRO A 152 -2.42 8.38 2.52
C PRO A 152 -2.49 7.31 1.43
N THR A 153 -1.97 6.15 1.77
CA THR A 153 -2.00 4.95 0.95
C THR A 153 -3.43 4.54 0.63
N ARG A 154 -3.69 4.29 -0.65
CA ARG A 154 -5.00 3.84 -1.12
C ARG A 154 -5.27 2.40 -0.65
N ILE A 155 -6.47 2.18 -0.14
CA ILE A 155 -6.97 0.84 0.23
C ILE A 155 -7.80 0.30 -0.94
N TYR A 156 -7.38 -0.83 -1.50
CA TYR A 156 -8.00 -1.44 -2.68
C TYR A 156 -8.99 -2.54 -2.35
N VAL A 157 -9.18 -2.87 -1.08
CA VAL A 157 -9.97 -4.04 -0.64
C VAL A 157 -11.37 -4.04 -1.24
N LYS A 158 -12.16 -2.99 -1.02
CA LYS A 158 -13.56 -2.95 -1.50
C LYS A 158 -13.68 -3.04 -3.02
N PRO A 159 -13.01 -2.18 -3.83
CA PRO A 159 -13.16 -2.22 -5.28
C PRO A 159 -12.67 -3.54 -5.90
N VAL A 160 -11.58 -4.12 -5.40
CA VAL A 160 -11.07 -5.39 -5.92
C VAL A 160 -11.99 -6.54 -5.55
N ARG A 161 -12.48 -6.59 -4.32
CA ARG A 161 -13.44 -7.61 -3.89
C ARG A 161 -14.74 -7.55 -4.69
N THR A 162 -15.26 -6.36 -4.96
CA THR A 162 -16.44 -6.20 -5.83
C THR A 162 -16.19 -6.86 -7.20
N VAL A 163 -15.02 -6.62 -7.81
CA VAL A 163 -14.69 -7.27 -9.10
C VAL A 163 -14.59 -8.79 -8.94
N MET A 164 -13.99 -9.30 -7.86
CA MET A 164 -13.90 -10.75 -7.61
C MET A 164 -15.27 -11.41 -7.44
N GLU A 165 -16.24 -10.69 -6.89
CA GLU A 165 -17.62 -11.16 -6.68
C GLU A 165 -18.44 -11.10 -7.97
N GLU A 166 -18.32 -10.01 -8.75
CA GLU A 166 -19.07 -9.80 -10.00
C GLU A 166 -18.52 -10.64 -11.18
N VAL A 167 -17.20 -10.93 -11.16
CA VAL A 167 -16.52 -11.71 -12.20
C VAL A 167 -15.75 -12.88 -11.57
N PRO A 168 -16.44 -13.94 -11.13
CA PRO A 168 -15.80 -15.09 -10.51
C PRO A 168 -14.73 -15.70 -11.41
N GLY A 169 -13.50 -15.85 -10.89
CA GLY A 169 -12.36 -16.35 -11.64
C GLY A 169 -11.76 -15.36 -12.65
N GLY A 170 -12.25 -14.13 -12.70
CA GLY A 170 -11.71 -13.06 -13.55
C GLY A 170 -10.36 -12.54 -13.07
N ILE A 171 -10.10 -12.56 -11.77
CA ILE A 171 -8.80 -12.24 -11.18
C ILE A 171 -8.09 -13.54 -10.82
N ARG A 172 -6.91 -13.78 -11.40
CA ARG A 172 -6.09 -14.98 -11.15
C ARG A 172 -5.03 -14.74 -10.08
N ALA A 173 -4.43 -13.54 -10.09
CA ALA A 173 -3.42 -13.14 -9.14
C ALA A 173 -3.48 -11.62 -8.91
N LEU A 174 -2.92 -11.19 -7.80
CA LEU A 174 -2.75 -9.78 -7.44
C LEU A 174 -1.30 -9.57 -7.00
N ALA A 175 -0.70 -8.48 -7.44
CA ALA A 175 0.62 -8.05 -6.99
C ALA A 175 0.47 -6.73 -6.23
N HIS A 176 0.79 -6.73 -4.94
CA HIS A 176 0.90 -5.51 -4.15
C HIS A 176 2.29 -4.90 -4.36
N ILE A 177 2.35 -3.80 -5.09
CA ILE A 177 3.62 -3.15 -5.43
C ILE A 177 4.12 -2.34 -4.24
N THR A 178 5.17 -2.85 -3.58
CA THR A 178 5.81 -2.28 -2.40
C THR A 178 7.32 -2.10 -2.64
N GLY A 179 8.15 -2.25 -1.62
CA GLY A 179 9.61 -2.25 -1.76
C GLY A 179 10.08 -3.25 -2.81
N GLY A 180 11.06 -2.86 -3.63
CA GLY A 180 11.51 -3.64 -4.80
C GLY A 180 10.77 -3.33 -6.10
N GLY A 181 9.70 -2.51 -6.04
CA GLY A 181 8.97 -2.02 -7.21
C GLY A 181 8.24 -3.10 -8.00
N ILE A 182 7.93 -2.80 -9.26
CA ILE A 182 7.14 -3.69 -10.13
C ILE A 182 7.85 -5.03 -10.32
N THR A 183 9.14 -5.01 -10.62
CA THR A 183 9.89 -6.21 -10.99
C THR A 183 9.86 -7.28 -9.89
N GLU A 184 10.16 -6.90 -8.65
CA GLU A 184 10.20 -7.89 -7.56
C GLU A 184 8.82 -8.35 -7.13
N ASN A 185 7.83 -7.44 -7.10
CA ASN A 185 6.50 -7.77 -6.58
C ASN A 185 5.63 -8.47 -7.65
N LEU A 186 5.71 -8.06 -8.91
CA LEU A 186 4.95 -8.69 -9.98
C LEU A 186 5.40 -10.14 -10.22
N ASN A 187 6.70 -10.40 -10.18
CA ASN A 187 7.23 -11.75 -10.37
C ASN A 187 6.75 -12.75 -9.32
N ARG A 188 6.40 -12.30 -8.11
CA ARG A 188 5.82 -13.18 -7.07
C ARG A 188 4.39 -13.62 -7.39
N ALA A 189 3.71 -12.88 -8.24
CA ALA A 189 2.34 -13.15 -8.67
C ALA A 189 2.25 -13.90 -10.00
N LEU A 190 3.39 -14.36 -10.54
CA LEU A 190 3.48 -15.07 -11.82
C LEU A 190 4.12 -16.45 -11.64
N PRO A 191 3.66 -17.48 -12.38
CA PRO A 191 4.35 -18.76 -12.43
C PRO A 191 5.66 -18.62 -13.22
N ALA A 192 6.61 -19.52 -12.98
CA ALA A 192 7.91 -19.52 -13.65
C ALA A 192 7.83 -19.66 -15.19
N SER A 193 6.71 -20.14 -15.70
CA SER A 193 6.46 -20.34 -17.14
C SER A 193 5.97 -19.08 -17.88
N VAL A 194 5.69 -18.00 -17.17
CA VAL A 194 5.10 -16.78 -17.75
C VAL A 194 5.93 -15.55 -17.40
N ASN A 195 6.15 -14.68 -18.37
CA ASN A 195 6.79 -13.38 -18.19
C ASN A 195 5.80 -12.24 -18.40
N ALA A 196 5.96 -11.17 -17.61
CA ALA A 196 5.22 -9.93 -17.83
C ALA A 196 5.98 -9.01 -18.78
N GLU A 197 5.32 -8.57 -19.85
CA GLU A 197 5.82 -7.49 -20.70
C GLU A 197 5.14 -6.18 -20.28
N VAL A 198 5.90 -5.26 -19.71
CA VAL A 198 5.41 -3.97 -19.20
C VAL A 198 5.89 -2.86 -20.10
N ASP A 199 4.96 -2.26 -20.87
CA ASP A 199 5.27 -1.04 -21.64
C ASP A 199 5.23 0.17 -20.69
N LEU A 200 6.39 0.79 -20.47
CA LEU A 200 6.53 1.94 -19.57
C LEU A 200 5.74 3.17 -20.05
N HIS A 201 5.49 3.32 -21.33
CA HIS A 201 4.66 4.41 -21.86
C HIS A 201 3.18 4.21 -21.52
N LEU A 202 2.73 2.95 -21.47
CA LEU A 202 1.36 2.61 -21.06
C LEU A 202 1.20 2.62 -19.54
N ALA A 203 2.24 2.30 -18.78
CA ALA A 203 2.22 2.31 -17.33
C ALA A 203 1.98 3.71 -16.73
N HIS A 204 2.31 4.77 -17.46
CA HIS A 204 2.04 6.17 -17.09
C HIS A 204 0.63 6.65 -17.48
N SER A 205 -0.09 5.89 -18.29
CA SER A 205 -1.46 6.22 -18.67
C SER A 205 -2.44 5.41 -17.81
N ALA A 206 -3.43 6.06 -17.20
CA ALA A 206 -4.47 5.42 -16.40
C ALA A 206 -5.35 4.40 -17.20
N ARG A 207 -4.96 4.02 -18.42
CA ARG A 207 -5.69 3.15 -19.35
C ARG A 207 -4.84 2.04 -19.98
N GLY A 208 -3.64 1.78 -19.47
CA GLY A 208 -2.75 0.77 -20.04
C GLY A 208 -3.12 -0.64 -19.59
N ALA A 209 -3.60 -1.48 -20.49
CA ALA A 209 -3.64 -2.92 -20.29
C ALA A 209 -2.34 -3.54 -20.79
N LEU A 210 -1.67 -4.33 -19.95
CA LEU A 210 -0.42 -5.02 -20.24
C LEU A 210 -0.72 -6.50 -20.48
N ARG A 211 0.07 -7.16 -21.34
CA ARG A 211 -0.16 -8.59 -21.69
C ARG A 211 0.94 -9.48 -21.13
N LEU A 212 0.55 -10.69 -20.76
CA LEU A 212 1.47 -11.77 -20.39
C LEU A 212 1.84 -12.57 -21.66
N ARG A 213 3.12 -12.97 -21.74
CA ARG A 213 3.66 -13.82 -22.82
C ARG A 213 4.31 -15.06 -22.24
N SER A 214 4.42 -16.10 -23.05
CA SER A 214 5.21 -17.29 -22.71
C SER A 214 6.66 -16.92 -22.39
N GLY A 215 7.20 -17.46 -21.31
CA GLY A 215 8.59 -17.32 -20.95
C GLY A 215 9.48 -18.12 -21.89
N GLU A 216 9.97 -17.54 -22.99
CA GLU A 216 11.19 -18.06 -23.61
C GLU A 216 12.35 -17.75 -22.67
N SER A 217 13.05 -18.79 -22.21
CA SER A 217 14.27 -18.64 -21.44
C SER A 217 15.24 -17.80 -22.28
N LEU A 218 15.57 -16.61 -21.81
CA LEU A 218 16.72 -15.89 -22.30
C LEU A 218 17.94 -16.71 -21.91
N GLY A 219 18.34 -17.59 -22.83
CA GLY A 219 19.51 -18.44 -22.69
C GLY A 219 20.76 -17.60 -22.71
N GLY A 220 21.67 -17.93 -21.76
CA GLY A 220 23.07 -17.62 -21.82
C GLY A 220 23.53 -16.34 -21.21
#